data_63a80804eb7bfe6e767ca3ff85a0e111
#
_entry.id   63a80804eb7bfe6e767ca3ff85a0e111
#
_cell.length_a   1.000
_cell.length_b   1.000
_cell.length_c   1.000
_cell.angle_alpha   90.00
_cell.angle_beta   90.00
_cell.angle_gamma   90.00
#
_symmetry.space_group_name_H-M   'P 1'
#
loop_
_entity.id
_entity.type
_entity.pdbx_description
1 polymer ?
#
loop_
_entity_poly.entity_id
_entity_poly.type
_entity_poly.pdbx_seq_one_letter_code
_entity_poly.pdbx_strand_id
1 'polypeptide(L)'
;MCIRDRGKTSATIHLGKVPHYLNVQVNPATLQPDEVGAITILMDAKVLKRKGRVSTLLPIMIQSAGKKEVSGEIQISANVTDNFSKLSAADKAQAPIAELSGTLLEFGKLPNKKSIVPLIGGKVSGTFEITNAGKTPLTIYSVTCDDERVDLSGGKKELKPGATATFKVTLRPKEIKTKLEALINVVCNDPNGPIRLIKVTAYK
;
A
#
# COMPACT_ATOMS: atom_id res chain seq x y z
N MET A 1 -16.16 5.08 5.67
CA MET A 1 -15.42 5.67 6.82
C MET A 1 -16.45 6.39 7.70
N CYS A 2 -16.50 6.09 9.01
CA CYS A 2 -17.32 6.82 9.97
C CYS A 2 -16.66 8.13 10.40
N ILE A 3 -17.42 9.19 10.52
CA ILE A 3 -17.00 10.51 11.00
C ILE A 3 -17.94 10.95 12.11
N ARG A 4 -17.44 11.71 13.08
CA ARG A 4 -18.24 12.28 14.17
C ARG A 4 -17.81 13.70 14.46
N ASP A 5 -18.76 14.60 14.56
CA ASP A 5 -18.49 15.95 15.07
C ASP A 5 -18.35 15.89 16.60
N ARG A 6 -17.19 16.30 17.11
CA ARG A 6 -16.92 16.46 18.55
C ARG A 6 -16.83 17.93 18.97
N GLY A 7 -17.25 18.82 18.08
CA GLY A 7 -17.31 20.25 18.31
C GLY A 7 -18.52 20.67 19.14
N LYS A 8 -18.63 21.99 19.36
CA LYS A 8 -19.79 22.63 19.99
C LYS A 8 -20.70 23.33 18.98
N THR A 9 -20.28 23.39 17.73
CA THR A 9 -21.00 24.04 16.62
C THR A 9 -20.99 23.09 15.43
N SER A 10 -22.01 23.14 14.58
CA SER A 10 -22.08 22.34 13.37
C SER A 10 -20.84 22.51 12.47
N ALA A 11 -20.47 21.42 11.79
CA ALA A 11 -19.33 21.39 10.89
C ALA A 11 -19.75 20.86 9.52
N THR A 12 -19.42 21.57 8.45
CA THR A 12 -19.65 21.16 7.07
C THR A 12 -18.36 20.62 6.47
N ILE A 13 -18.45 19.49 5.80
CA ILE A 13 -17.32 18.82 5.15
C ILE A 13 -17.39 19.06 3.65
N HIS A 14 -16.36 19.67 3.10
CA HIS A 14 -16.16 19.86 1.68
C HIS A 14 -15.05 18.92 1.19
N LEU A 15 -15.26 18.33 0.02
CA LEU A 15 -14.25 17.53 -0.66
C LEU A 15 -13.41 18.42 -1.56
N GLY A 16 -12.10 18.25 -1.54
CA GLY A 16 -11.23 18.84 -2.53
C GLY A 16 -11.33 18.13 -3.90
N LYS A 17 -10.27 18.19 -4.70
CA LYS A 17 -10.26 17.55 -6.01
C LYS A 17 -10.33 16.03 -5.87
N VAL A 18 -11.46 15.44 -6.30
CA VAL A 18 -11.68 13.98 -6.33
C VAL A 18 -11.12 13.43 -7.65
N PRO A 19 -10.23 12.41 -7.64
CA PRO A 19 -9.80 11.71 -8.85
C PRO A 19 -10.98 11.11 -9.61
N HIS A 20 -10.95 11.14 -10.94
CA HIS A 20 -12.05 10.72 -11.81
C HIS A 20 -12.45 9.24 -11.69
N TYR A 21 -11.57 8.39 -11.14
CA TYR A 21 -11.84 6.97 -10.86
C TYR A 21 -12.44 6.73 -9.46
N LEU A 22 -12.66 7.79 -8.68
CA LEU A 22 -13.31 7.71 -7.37
C LEU A 22 -14.69 8.39 -7.42
N ASN A 23 -15.69 7.76 -6.84
CA ASN A 23 -16.95 8.38 -6.45
C ASN A 23 -16.96 8.49 -4.93
N VAL A 24 -17.08 9.72 -4.43
CA VAL A 24 -17.03 10.02 -3.00
C VAL A 24 -18.29 10.74 -2.60
N GLN A 25 -18.96 10.25 -1.54
CA GLN A 25 -20.17 10.83 -0.97
C GLN A 25 -19.97 11.04 0.52
N VAL A 26 -20.37 12.21 1.01
CA VAL A 26 -20.40 12.56 2.43
C VAL A 26 -21.85 12.65 2.86
N ASN A 27 -22.28 11.89 3.87
CA ASN A 27 -23.66 11.86 4.32
C ASN A 27 -23.77 11.76 5.85
N PRO A 28 -24.36 12.77 6.53
CA PRO A 28 -24.66 14.09 5.98
C PRO A 28 -23.38 14.90 5.72
N ALA A 29 -23.44 15.90 4.82
CA ALA A 29 -22.32 16.78 4.55
C ALA A 29 -22.08 17.79 5.69
N THR A 30 -23.16 18.17 6.40
CA THR A 30 -23.09 19.00 7.61
C THR A 30 -23.52 18.18 8.81
N LEU A 31 -22.63 18.08 9.79
CA LEU A 31 -22.85 17.37 11.05
C LEU A 31 -23.19 18.36 12.16
N GLN A 32 -24.16 18.03 12.98
CA GLN A 32 -24.43 18.72 14.24
C GLN A 32 -23.46 18.22 15.33
N PRO A 33 -23.27 18.96 16.42
CA PRO A 33 -22.50 18.47 17.56
C PRO A 33 -22.92 17.06 17.97
N ASP A 34 -21.92 16.18 18.15
CA ASP A 34 -22.07 14.74 18.45
C ASP A 34 -22.71 13.88 17.37
N GLU A 35 -23.15 14.45 16.25
CA GLU A 35 -23.72 13.68 15.15
C GLU A 35 -22.65 12.83 14.45
N VAL A 36 -23.09 11.66 13.96
CA VAL A 36 -22.28 10.70 13.22
C VAL A 36 -22.69 10.71 11.75
N GLY A 37 -21.73 10.80 10.87
CA GLY A 37 -21.90 10.68 9.43
C GLY A 37 -20.97 9.63 8.81
N ALA A 38 -21.04 9.52 7.50
CA ALA A 38 -20.24 8.58 6.73
C ALA A 38 -19.65 9.23 5.47
N ILE A 39 -18.40 8.92 5.19
CA ILE A 39 -17.78 9.15 3.87
C ILE A 39 -17.74 7.80 3.17
N THR A 40 -18.49 7.68 2.07
CA THR A 40 -18.52 6.50 1.21
C THR A 40 -17.64 6.75 0.00
N ILE A 41 -16.70 5.83 -0.24
CA ILE A 41 -15.72 5.93 -1.34
C ILE A 41 -15.85 4.68 -2.19
N LEU A 42 -16.17 4.86 -3.48
CA LEU A 42 -16.22 3.80 -4.48
C LEU A 42 -15.11 4.04 -5.50
N MET A 43 -14.28 3.01 -5.75
CA MET A 43 -13.24 3.06 -6.77
C MET A 43 -13.67 2.27 -8.00
N ASP A 44 -13.67 2.91 -9.17
CA ASP A 44 -13.90 2.25 -10.45
C ASP A 44 -12.57 1.80 -11.07
N ALA A 45 -12.25 0.52 -10.94
CA ALA A 45 -11.04 -0.07 -11.49
C ALA A 45 -11.02 -0.07 -13.04
N LYS A 46 -12.18 -0.02 -13.70
CA LYS A 46 -12.26 0.06 -15.17
C LYS A 46 -11.85 1.45 -15.66
N VAL A 47 -12.27 2.48 -14.94
CA VAL A 47 -11.89 3.88 -15.24
C VAL A 47 -10.43 4.12 -14.91
N LEU A 48 -9.91 3.52 -13.82
CA LEU A 48 -8.53 3.63 -13.40
C LEU A 48 -7.54 3.03 -14.44
N LYS A 49 -7.92 1.97 -15.16
CA LYS A 49 -7.14 1.29 -16.23
C LYS A 49 -5.72 0.86 -15.83
N ARG A 50 -5.47 0.62 -14.56
CA ARG A 50 -4.16 0.14 -14.09
C ARG A 50 -4.36 -0.89 -12.98
N LYS A 51 -3.41 -1.83 -12.89
CA LYS A 51 -3.32 -2.87 -11.85
C LYS A 51 -2.16 -2.57 -10.89
N GLY A 52 -2.16 -3.25 -9.76
CA GLY A 52 -1.17 -3.07 -8.73
C GLY A 52 -1.68 -2.24 -7.55
N ARG A 53 -0.78 -1.81 -6.67
CA ARG A 53 -1.08 -0.93 -5.54
C ARG A 53 -1.41 0.47 -6.05
N VAL A 54 -2.53 1.00 -5.61
CA VAL A 54 -2.95 2.38 -5.84
C VAL A 54 -3.05 3.06 -4.49
N SER A 55 -2.44 4.22 -4.36
CA SER A 55 -2.59 5.10 -3.21
C SER A 55 -2.85 6.51 -3.71
N THR A 56 -3.80 7.21 -3.08
CA THR A 56 -4.12 8.60 -3.37
C THR A 56 -4.56 9.32 -2.11
N LEU A 57 -4.31 10.62 -2.05
CA LEU A 57 -4.80 11.49 -0.99
C LEU A 57 -6.05 12.20 -1.49
N LEU A 58 -7.11 12.17 -0.69
CA LEU A 58 -8.34 12.92 -0.89
C LEU A 58 -8.34 14.11 0.06
N PRO A 59 -8.15 15.34 -0.44
CA PRO A 59 -8.22 16.53 0.40
C PRO A 59 -9.64 16.73 0.91
N ILE A 60 -9.76 17.08 2.18
CA ILE A 60 -11.01 17.47 2.84
C ILE A 60 -10.82 18.83 3.51
N MET A 61 -11.90 19.61 3.55
CA MET A 61 -11.97 20.89 4.23
C MET A 61 -13.15 20.86 5.19
N ILE A 62 -12.95 21.30 6.41
CA ILE A 62 -13.97 21.33 7.46
C ILE A 62 -14.22 22.76 7.85
N GLN A 63 -15.44 23.24 7.59
CA GLN A 63 -15.91 24.59 7.93
C GLN A 63 -16.88 24.50 9.11
N SER A 64 -16.52 25.13 10.22
CA SER A 64 -17.41 25.31 11.37
C SER A 64 -17.80 26.77 11.54
N ALA A 65 -19.02 27.02 12.04
CA ALA A 65 -19.53 28.37 12.24
C ALA A 65 -18.59 29.20 13.14
N GLY A 66 -18.20 30.39 12.68
CA GLY A 66 -17.34 31.32 13.41
C GLY A 66 -15.88 30.87 13.60
N LYS A 67 -15.43 29.81 12.93
CA LYS A 67 -14.06 29.30 13.01
C LYS A 67 -13.35 29.33 11.65
N LYS A 68 -12.02 29.38 11.70
CA LYS A 68 -11.18 29.21 10.52
C LYS A 68 -11.36 27.80 9.97
N GLU A 69 -11.41 27.68 8.65
CA GLU A 69 -11.44 26.41 7.95
C GLU A 69 -10.23 25.55 8.31
N VAL A 70 -10.48 24.25 8.53
CA VAL A 70 -9.43 23.26 8.80
C VAL A 70 -9.35 22.32 7.60
N SER A 71 -8.17 22.18 7.01
CA SER A 71 -7.89 21.23 5.94
C SER A 71 -7.25 19.96 6.49
N GLY A 72 -7.54 18.84 5.83
CA GLY A 72 -6.96 17.52 6.10
C GLY A 72 -6.94 16.66 4.85
N GLU A 73 -6.43 15.45 4.97
CA GLU A 73 -6.36 14.50 3.86
C GLU A 73 -6.76 13.10 4.33
N ILE A 74 -7.50 12.40 3.47
CA ILE A 74 -7.82 10.97 3.66
C ILE A 74 -6.94 10.18 2.70
N GLN A 75 -6.08 9.31 3.22
CA GLN A 75 -5.33 8.38 2.40
C GLN A 75 -6.21 7.20 2.00
N ILE A 76 -6.36 7.00 0.70
CA ILE A 76 -7.11 5.90 0.09
C ILE A 76 -6.12 4.97 -0.57
N SER A 77 -6.12 3.69 -0.19
CA SER A 77 -5.23 2.68 -0.77
C SER A 77 -6.02 1.44 -1.17
N ALA A 78 -5.69 0.88 -2.34
CA ALA A 78 -6.28 -0.37 -2.82
C ALA A 78 -5.27 -1.19 -3.63
N ASN A 79 -5.46 -2.52 -3.65
CA ASN A 79 -4.76 -3.40 -4.58
C ASN A 79 -5.72 -3.77 -5.71
N VAL A 80 -5.38 -3.40 -6.94
CA VAL A 80 -6.17 -3.70 -8.14
C VAL A 80 -5.58 -4.90 -8.85
N THR A 81 -6.35 -5.98 -8.94
CA THR A 81 -5.95 -7.27 -9.50
C THR A 81 -6.73 -7.60 -10.78
N ASP A 82 -6.39 -8.71 -11.42
CA ASP A 82 -7.25 -9.32 -12.44
C ASP A 82 -8.55 -9.86 -11.82
N ASN A 83 -9.57 -9.97 -12.65
CA ASN A 83 -10.79 -10.66 -12.27
C ASN A 83 -10.66 -12.15 -12.68
N PHE A 84 -10.41 -12.99 -11.72
CA PHE A 84 -10.22 -14.44 -11.89
C PHE A 84 -11.52 -15.26 -11.73
N SER A 85 -12.68 -14.61 -11.56
CA SER A 85 -13.95 -15.30 -11.29
C SER A 85 -14.42 -16.21 -12.41
N LYS A 86 -13.95 -15.98 -13.65
CA LYS A 86 -14.30 -16.79 -14.83
C LYS A 86 -13.29 -17.87 -15.17
N LEU A 87 -12.19 -18.00 -14.43
CA LEU A 87 -11.20 -19.05 -14.69
C LEU A 87 -11.72 -20.42 -14.24
N SER A 88 -11.63 -21.40 -15.14
CA SER A 88 -11.89 -22.82 -14.80
C SER A 88 -10.78 -23.38 -13.88
N ALA A 89 -11.04 -24.55 -13.30
CA ALA A 89 -10.02 -25.25 -12.53
C ALA A 89 -8.81 -25.65 -13.40
N ALA A 90 -9.04 -26.01 -14.67
CA ALA A 90 -7.98 -26.32 -15.62
C ALA A 90 -7.11 -25.09 -15.93
N ASP A 91 -7.72 -23.91 -16.13
CA ASP A 91 -6.98 -22.67 -16.35
C ASP A 91 -6.13 -22.29 -15.15
N LYS A 92 -6.67 -22.43 -13.93
CA LYS A 92 -5.93 -22.20 -12.69
C LYS A 92 -4.75 -23.14 -12.51
N ALA A 93 -4.85 -24.39 -12.95
CA ALA A 93 -3.77 -25.38 -12.89
C ALA A 93 -2.62 -25.08 -13.89
N GLN A 94 -2.88 -24.28 -14.93
CA GLN A 94 -1.88 -23.81 -15.89
C GLN A 94 -1.41 -22.37 -15.62
N ALA A 95 -2.00 -21.71 -14.65
CA ALA A 95 -1.73 -20.29 -14.34
C ALA A 95 -0.30 -20.07 -13.80
N PRO A 96 0.18 -18.81 -13.79
CA PRO A 96 1.40 -18.48 -13.08
C PRO A 96 1.22 -18.64 -11.58
N ILE A 97 2.29 -18.96 -10.88
CA ILE A 97 2.33 -19.08 -9.41
C ILE A 97 3.47 -18.22 -8.90
N ALA A 98 3.14 -17.22 -8.09
CA ALA A 98 4.14 -16.37 -7.45
C ALA A 98 4.62 -17.02 -6.14
N GLU A 99 5.82 -17.59 -6.13
CA GLU A 99 6.47 -18.13 -4.94
C GLU A 99 7.47 -17.11 -4.39
N LEU A 100 7.35 -16.80 -3.10
CA LEU A 100 8.24 -15.88 -2.40
C LEU A 100 9.34 -16.67 -1.69
N SER A 101 10.58 -16.16 -1.68
CA SER A 101 11.67 -16.73 -0.89
C SER A 101 11.41 -16.70 0.63
N GLY A 102 10.47 -15.88 1.07
CA GLY A 102 10.02 -15.76 2.45
C GLY A 102 8.98 -14.67 2.62
N THR A 103 8.25 -14.72 3.71
CA THR A 103 7.19 -13.74 4.07
C THR A 103 7.63 -12.80 5.19
N LEU A 104 8.85 -12.97 5.72
CA LEU A 104 9.45 -12.14 6.76
C LEU A 104 10.88 -11.73 6.35
N LEU A 105 11.16 -10.43 6.40
CA LEU A 105 12.50 -9.87 6.31
C LEU A 105 12.85 -9.24 7.67
N GLU A 106 13.70 -9.91 8.40
CA GLU A 106 14.14 -9.45 9.72
C GLU A 106 15.53 -8.83 9.63
N PHE A 107 15.62 -7.54 9.89
CA PHE A 107 16.87 -6.79 9.89
C PHE A 107 17.52 -6.73 11.28
N GLY A 108 16.83 -7.22 12.31
CA GLY A 108 17.32 -7.24 13.69
C GLY A 108 17.62 -5.84 14.25
N LYS A 109 18.67 -5.78 15.08
CA LYS A 109 19.10 -4.53 15.73
C LYS A 109 19.86 -3.63 14.77
N LEU A 110 19.35 -2.42 14.57
CA LEU A 110 19.96 -1.43 13.71
C LEU A 110 21.14 -0.73 14.41
N PRO A 111 22.20 -0.36 13.66
CA PRO A 111 23.35 0.33 14.23
C PRO A 111 22.95 1.70 14.78
N ASN A 112 23.41 2.00 15.99
CA ASN A 112 23.28 3.32 16.60
C ASN A 112 24.25 4.31 15.95
N LYS A 113 23.92 5.63 15.96
CA LYS A 113 24.75 6.72 15.41
C LYS A 113 26.22 6.74 15.91
N LYS A 114 26.55 6.06 17.00
CA LYS A 114 27.88 6.01 17.62
C LYS A 114 28.75 4.82 17.16
N SER A 115 28.28 3.96 16.30
CA SER A 115 29.09 2.87 15.78
C SER A 115 30.17 3.41 14.84
N ILE A 116 31.45 3.20 15.22
CA ILE A 116 32.66 3.62 14.49
C ILE A 116 32.89 2.80 13.22
N VAL A 117 32.09 1.78 12.97
CA VAL A 117 32.16 1.01 11.71
C VAL A 117 31.53 1.86 10.61
N PRO A 118 32.31 2.31 9.60
CA PRO A 118 31.75 3.05 8.47
C PRO A 118 30.91 2.09 7.63
N LEU A 119 29.61 2.02 7.91
CA LEU A 119 28.63 1.56 6.94
C LEU A 119 28.65 2.55 5.80
N ILE A 120 29.17 2.16 4.65
CA ILE A 120 29.17 2.96 3.44
C ILE A 120 27.72 3.42 3.18
N GLY A 121 27.43 4.71 3.43
CA GLY A 121 26.14 5.35 3.25
C GLY A 121 25.11 5.19 4.36
N GLY A 122 25.39 4.50 5.49
CA GLY A 122 24.44 4.36 6.63
C GLY A 122 23.12 3.66 6.30
N LYS A 123 23.05 2.91 5.20
CA LYS A 123 21.86 2.15 4.76
C LYS A 123 22.02 0.67 5.14
N VAL A 124 20.92 0.08 5.58
CA VAL A 124 20.82 -1.37 5.85
C VAL A 124 19.95 -1.98 4.75
N SER A 125 20.45 -3.02 4.08
CA SER A 125 19.75 -3.62 2.93
C SER A 125 19.63 -5.13 3.10
N GLY A 126 18.53 -5.69 2.59
CA GLY A 126 18.28 -7.11 2.39
C GLY A 126 17.66 -7.36 1.03
N THR A 127 17.40 -8.60 0.70
CA THR A 127 16.76 -8.99 -0.55
C THR A 127 15.67 -10.04 -0.29
N PHE A 128 14.68 -10.07 -1.17
CA PHE A 128 13.78 -11.20 -1.33
C PHE A 128 13.61 -11.53 -2.82
N GLU A 129 13.14 -12.72 -3.08
CA GLU A 129 12.98 -13.22 -4.44
C GLU A 129 11.53 -13.61 -4.69
N ILE A 130 11.12 -13.46 -5.95
CA ILE A 130 9.85 -13.95 -6.47
C ILE A 130 10.17 -14.88 -7.62
N THR A 131 9.79 -16.15 -7.49
CA THR A 131 9.94 -17.17 -8.53
C THR A 131 8.60 -17.47 -9.16
N ASN A 132 8.54 -17.59 -10.48
CA ASN A 132 7.37 -18.13 -11.15
C ASN A 132 7.41 -19.66 -11.12
N ALA A 133 6.75 -20.28 -10.16
CA ALA A 133 6.60 -21.72 -10.05
C ALA A 133 5.45 -22.28 -10.92
N GLY A 134 4.74 -21.43 -11.66
CA GLY A 134 3.63 -21.80 -12.54
C GLY A 134 4.08 -22.16 -13.96
N LYS A 135 3.11 -22.36 -14.84
CA LYS A 135 3.34 -22.84 -16.22
C LYS A 135 3.19 -21.75 -17.29
N THR A 136 2.63 -20.60 -16.93
CA THR A 136 2.47 -19.44 -17.82
C THR A 136 3.22 -18.23 -17.26
N PRO A 137 3.46 -17.19 -18.06
CA PRO A 137 4.20 -16.00 -17.61
C PRO A 137 3.55 -15.32 -16.41
N LEU A 138 4.34 -15.04 -15.38
CA LEU A 138 3.96 -14.26 -14.21
C LEU A 138 4.22 -12.77 -14.46
N THR A 139 3.18 -11.95 -14.35
CA THR A 139 3.29 -10.49 -14.41
C THR A 139 3.18 -9.91 -13.00
N ILE A 140 4.20 -9.20 -12.56
CA ILE A 140 4.22 -8.47 -11.28
C ILE A 140 3.78 -7.03 -11.55
N TYR A 141 2.58 -6.67 -11.14
CA TYR A 141 2.02 -5.33 -11.38
C TYR A 141 2.65 -4.26 -10.50
N SER A 142 2.88 -4.59 -9.23
CA SER A 142 3.56 -3.71 -8.30
C SER A 142 4.25 -4.47 -7.17
N VAL A 143 5.36 -3.88 -6.68
CA VAL A 143 6.00 -4.21 -5.41
C VAL A 143 6.20 -2.90 -4.69
N THR A 144 5.46 -2.68 -3.60
CA THR A 144 5.43 -1.39 -2.89
C THR A 144 5.40 -1.58 -1.38
N CYS A 145 5.92 -0.60 -0.67
CA CYS A 145 5.76 -0.45 0.77
C CYS A 145 5.15 0.92 1.05
N ASP A 146 4.16 0.98 1.95
CA ASP A 146 3.52 2.24 2.32
C ASP A 146 4.31 2.99 3.43
N ASP A 147 5.39 2.39 3.95
CA ASP A 147 6.26 3.00 4.96
C ASP A 147 7.46 3.67 4.29
N GLU A 148 7.56 4.99 4.43
CA GLU A 148 8.60 5.83 3.82
C GLU A 148 10.02 5.50 4.28
N ARG A 149 10.16 4.76 5.39
CA ARG A 149 11.46 4.30 5.93
C ARG A 149 12.02 3.10 5.17
N VAL A 150 11.25 2.54 4.22
CA VAL A 150 11.58 1.37 3.42
C VAL A 150 11.62 1.72 1.94
N ASP A 151 12.79 1.67 1.34
CA ASP A 151 12.98 1.84 -0.10
C ASP A 151 13.05 0.47 -0.78
N LEU A 152 12.38 0.33 -1.93
CA LEU A 152 12.37 -0.88 -2.75
C LEU A 152 12.99 -0.60 -4.12
N SER A 153 13.80 -1.54 -4.63
CA SER A 153 14.39 -1.45 -5.96
C SER A 153 14.65 -2.82 -6.57
N GLY A 154 14.90 -2.84 -7.88
CA GLY A 154 15.22 -4.06 -8.63
C GLY A 154 13.98 -4.83 -9.10
N GLY A 155 14.20 -6.08 -9.50
CA GLY A 155 13.21 -7.04 -9.98
C GLY A 155 12.70 -6.79 -11.40
N LYS A 156 12.53 -7.88 -12.15
CA LYS A 156 11.81 -7.87 -13.43
C LYS A 156 10.30 -7.98 -13.15
N LYS A 157 9.51 -7.32 -13.99
CA LYS A 157 8.04 -7.35 -13.84
C LYS A 157 7.38 -8.55 -14.55
N GLU A 158 8.07 -9.18 -15.48
CA GLU A 158 7.59 -10.35 -16.21
C GLU A 158 8.59 -11.50 -16.05
N LEU A 159 8.10 -12.64 -15.59
CA LEU A 159 8.87 -13.84 -15.33
C LEU A 159 8.30 -15.02 -16.14
N LYS A 160 9.13 -15.62 -16.99
CA LYS A 160 8.82 -16.90 -17.62
C LYS A 160 8.70 -18.00 -16.55
N PRO A 161 8.04 -19.14 -16.84
CA PRO A 161 8.06 -20.29 -15.95
C PRO A 161 9.48 -20.65 -15.49
N GLY A 162 9.66 -20.87 -14.19
CA GLY A 162 10.94 -21.16 -13.54
C GLY A 162 11.87 -19.96 -13.34
N ALA A 163 11.53 -18.78 -13.86
CA ALA A 163 12.40 -17.60 -13.70
C ALA A 163 12.18 -16.92 -12.34
N THR A 164 13.25 -16.32 -11.82
CA THR A 164 13.28 -15.60 -10.54
C THR A 164 13.63 -14.12 -10.74
N ALA A 165 13.00 -13.26 -9.96
CA ALA A 165 13.35 -11.84 -9.84
C ALA A 165 13.75 -11.51 -8.41
N THR A 166 14.89 -10.84 -8.23
CA THR A 166 15.39 -10.39 -6.94
C THR A 166 15.03 -8.92 -6.72
N PHE A 167 14.46 -8.62 -5.57
CA PHE A 167 14.12 -7.27 -5.12
C PHE A 167 14.98 -6.90 -3.93
N LYS A 168 15.52 -5.68 -3.95
CA LYS A 168 16.31 -5.13 -2.86
C LYS A 168 15.42 -4.26 -1.97
N VAL A 169 15.51 -4.50 -0.67
CA VAL A 169 14.86 -3.71 0.40
C VAL A 169 15.95 -2.93 1.11
N THR A 170 15.79 -1.62 1.22
CA THR A 170 16.77 -0.75 1.88
C THR A 170 16.05 0.05 2.96
N LEU A 171 16.54 -0.02 4.18
CA LEU A 171 16.02 0.74 5.30
C LEU A 171 16.69 2.10 5.43
N ARG A 172 15.96 3.08 6.00
CA ARG A 172 16.47 4.38 6.40
C ARG A 172 16.63 4.42 7.93
N PRO A 173 17.76 3.91 8.50
CA PRO A 173 17.90 3.71 9.93
C PRO A 173 17.79 4.99 10.78
N LYS A 174 18.09 6.16 10.18
CA LYS A 174 17.99 7.47 10.86
C LYS A 174 16.54 7.85 11.19
N GLU A 175 15.59 7.37 10.39
CA GLU A 175 14.15 7.66 10.54
C GLU A 175 13.46 6.66 11.48
N ILE A 176 14.12 5.53 11.80
CA ILE A 176 13.61 4.52 12.73
C ILE A 176 14.07 4.91 14.15
N LYS A 177 13.13 5.35 15.00
CA LYS A 177 13.42 5.80 16.37
C LYS A 177 13.50 4.65 17.35
N THR A 178 12.60 3.69 17.28
CA THR A 178 12.51 2.52 18.18
C THR A 178 12.35 1.22 17.41
N LYS A 179 11.25 1.07 16.66
CA LYS A 179 10.86 -0.14 15.93
C LYS A 179 10.33 0.21 14.53
N LEU A 180 10.63 -0.65 13.60
CA LEU A 180 10.00 -0.71 12.28
C LEU A 180 9.18 -1.99 12.18
N GLU A 181 7.92 -1.87 11.81
CA GLU A 181 7.08 -2.96 11.30
C GLU A 181 6.38 -2.42 10.07
N ALA A 182 6.72 -2.95 8.92
CA ALA A 182 6.19 -2.53 7.63
C ALA A 182 5.75 -3.74 6.81
N LEU A 183 4.89 -3.50 5.82
CA LEU A 183 4.42 -4.53 4.89
C LEU A 183 4.78 -4.15 3.46
N ILE A 184 5.47 -5.05 2.78
CA ILE A 184 5.65 -4.99 1.34
C ILE A 184 4.46 -5.69 0.70
N ASN A 185 3.78 -4.97 -0.21
CA ASN A 185 2.68 -5.48 -1.01
C ASN A 185 3.20 -5.87 -2.39
N VAL A 186 3.05 -7.12 -2.77
CA VAL A 186 3.28 -7.64 -4.12
C VAL A 186 1.93 -7.91 -4.76
N VAL A 187 1.66 -7.31 -5.91
CA VAL A 187 0.43 -7.55 -6.69
C VAL A 187 0.80 -8.13 -8.04
N CYS A 188 0.21 -9.26 -8.41
CA CYS A 188 0.54 -10.03 -9.61
C CYS A 188 -0.69 -10.70 -10.24
N ASN A 189 -0.47 -11.40 -11.36
CA ASN A 189 -1.51 -12.15 -12.08
C ASN A 189 -1.64 -13.62 -11.66
N ASP A 190 -1.13 -14.00 -10.47
CA ASP A 190 -1.38 -15.33 -9.90
C ASP A 190 -2.83 -15.43 -9.40
N PRO A 191 -3.70 -16.30 -10.00
CA PRO A 191 -5.11 -16.38 -9.60
C PRO A 191 -5.31 -17.01 -8.23
N ASN A 192 -4.32 -17.75 -7.70
CA ASN A 192 -4.40 -18.42 -6.40
C ASN A 192 -3.91 -17.52 -5.26
N GLY A 193 -3.26 -16.40 -5.61
CA GLY A 193 -2.76 -15.43 -4.63
C GLY A 193 -2.29 -14.14 -5.32
N PRO A 194 -3.22 -13.33 -5.85
CA PRO A 194 -2.87 -12.13 -6.60
C PRO A 194 -2.20 -11.05 -5.74
N ILE A 195 -2.31 -11.18 -4.42
CA ILE A 195 -1.68 -10.29 -3.45
C ILE A 195 -0.84 -11.13 -2.50
N ARG A 196 0.45 -10.79 -2.39
CA ARG A 196 1.39 -11.39 -1.45
C ARG A 196 1.91 -10.30 -0.52
N LEU A 197 2.11 -10.65 0.75
CA LEU A 197 2.61 -9.74 1.78
C LEU A 197 3.92 -10.25 2.34
N ILE A 198 4.90 -9.35 2.49
CA ILE A 198 6.17 -9.62 3.16
C ILE A 198 6.29 -8.63 4.32
N LYS A 199 6.42 -9.17 5.54
CA LYS A 199 6.64 -8.35 6.73
C LYS A 199 8.11 -7.95 6.81
N VAL A 200 8.36 -6.68 7.08
CA VAL A 200 9.71 -6.13 7.32
C VAL A 200 9.79 -5.68 8.76
N THR A 201 10.79 -6.15 9.50
CA THR A 201 10.99 -5.80 10.91
C THR A 201 12.42 -5.34 11.16
N ALA A 202 12.55 -4.33 12.02
CA ALA A 202 13.84 -3.87 12.58
C ALA A 202 13.62 -3.16 13.91
N TYR A 203 14.66 -3.04 14.74
CA TYR A 203 14.62 -2.29 16.00
C TYR A 203 15.95 -1.60 16.29
N LYS A 204 15.92 -0.60 17.19
CA LYS A 204 17.11 0.09 17.74
C LYS A 204 17.52 -0.40 19.08
#